data_d57ff379a8a66fcbb178ab00caa453f0
#
_entry.id   d57ff379a8a66fcbb178ab00caa453f0
#
_cell.length_a   1.000
_cell.length_b   1.000
_cell.length_c   1.000
_cell.angle_alpha   90.00
_cell.angle_beta   90.00
_cell.angle_gamma   90.00
#
_symmetry.space_group_name_H-M   'P 1'
#
loop_
_entity.id
_entity.type
_entity.pdbx_description
1 polymer ?
#
loop_
_entity_poly.entity_id
_entity_poly.type
_entity_poly.pdbx_seq_one_letter_code
_entity_poly.pdbx_strand_id
1 'polypeptide(L)'
;MKHLYIALLASAALTTACSDYNDQFEGLKEGHHAVDIKKKDYTLTADDYKAIAEDAANKALAKKNGEADELAALAKTQQFTEKITSKEYLPAFLAKKWFTADNGSAIKVTFNSHETYGLDLGQDFEGAENKAVQPAALKKWQTLTTLGDEKAAWSTQFRNEAHYLQASAYNQKDSVQTYLVSPVFTVSKGSKLTFDALYGHYVEKGGRLSVFLYDGDKLTQEIVPSRQPLADLNNQVNIEIPAAGQKFGTFKQAINADLSQYAGKQVQLALRYDGNGKTKATTTVQVDNLVVGANVTVKDGAATEQYVLSKNKWVFDPSTVVILGARGDKPTQAFYQSIVNWVKEKKGAEYVEARGNAESYSGISAYYNNIDFSAATVRKNTPAAFKDVKDADIPALLQKNLYETLAAGLSLNYADAAPVQGVDVIYTVKFMVYDGATKNYEVKFKVIGKGKFEPIAKSLKEVK
;
A
#
# COMPACT_ATOMS: atom_id res chain seq x y z
N MET A 1 -29.34 66.27 16.48
CA MET A 1 -27.93 65.93 16.74
C MET A 1 -27.69 65.37 18.16
N LYS A 2 -28.36 65.87 19.21
CA LYS A 2 -28.18 65.36 20.61
C LYS A 2 -28.57 63.86 20.80
N HIS A 3 -29.56 63.37 20.08
CA HIS A 3 -30.02 61.96 20.19
C HIS A 3 -29.07 61.00 19.45
N LEU A 4 -28.28 61.45 18.47
CA LEU A 4 -27.32 60.62 17.76
C LEU A 4 -26.08 60.32 18.59
N TYR A 5 -25.65 61.28 19.43
CA TYR A 5 -24.51 61.08 20.34
C TYR A 5 -24.83 60.13 21.52
N ILE A 6 -26.09 60.13 21.98
CA ILE A 6 -26.51 59.21 23.06
C ILE A 6 -26.58 57.76 22.54
N ALA A 7 -27.00 57.54 21.31
CA ALA A 7 -27.02 56.21 20.71
C ALA A 7 -25.63 55.69 20.42
N LEU A 8 -24.66 56.53 20.02
CA LEU A 8 -23.27 56.16 19.82
C LEU A 8 -22.56 55.83 21.15
N LEU A 9 -22.83 56.57 22.21
CA LEU A 9 -22.26 56.31 23.54
C LEU A 9 -22.85 55.04 24.16
N ALA A 10 -24.14 54.73 23.95
CA ALA A 10 -24.76 53.52 24.42
C ALA A 10 -24.22 52.27 23.66
N SER A 11 -23.93 52.38 22.35
CA SER A 11 -23.34 51.27 21.62
C SER A 11 -21.85 51.03 21.96
N ALA A 12 -21.08 52.09 22.29
CA ALA A 12 -19.71 51.93 22.76
C ALA A 12 -19.64 51.35 24.17
N ALA A 13 -20.58 51.69 25.05
CA ALA A 13 -20.63 51.12 26.41
C ALA A 13 -21.03 49.61 26.43
N LEU A 14 -21.82 49.17 25.46
CA LEU A 14 -22.22 47.77 25.36
C LEU A 14 -21.07 46.87 24.85
N THR A 15 -20.17 47.39 24.05
CA THR A 15 -19.01 46.59 23.55
C THR A 15 -17.91 46.47 24.59
N THR A 16 -17.71 47.48 25.47
CA THR A 16 -16.75 47.36 26.58
C THR A 16 -17.26 46.53 27.76
N ALA A 17 -18.58 46.52 28.01
CA ALA A 17 -19.18 45.76 29.07
C ALA A 17 -19.14 44.22 28.79
N CYS A 18 -19.09 43.80 27.53
CA CYS A 18 -18.97 42.38 27.21
C CYS A 18 -17.54 41.82 27.40
N SER A 19 -16.50 42.65 27.18
CA SER A 19 -15.11 42.23 27.41
C SER A 19 -14.82 42.06 28.88
N ASP A 20 -15.24 42.99 29.75
CA ASP A 20 -15.02 42.97 31.19
C ASP A 20 -15.80 41.82 31.89
N TYR A 21 -16.96 41.43 31.35
CA TYR A 21 -17.71 40.27 31.91
C TYR A 21 -17.02 38.94 31.58
N ASN A 22 -16.52 38.78 30.36
CA ASN A 22 -15.81 37.57 29.94
C ASN A 22 -14.47 37.39 30.64
N ASP A 23 -13.82 38.50 31.03
CA ASP A 23 -12.55 38.47 31.76
C ASP A 23 -12.67 37.98 33.22
N GLN A 24 -13.90 37.92 33.77
CA GLN A 24 -14.15 37.35 35.10
C GLN A 24 -14.13 35.82 35.12
N PHE A 25 -14.23 35.18 33.96
CA PHE A 25 -14.21 33.74 33.80
C PHE A 25 -12.95 33.29 33.06
N GLU A 26 -12.10 32.54 33.73
CA GLU A 26 -10.78 32.15 33.19
C GLU A 26 -10.84 31.43 31.82
N GLY A 27 -11.95 30.74 31.53
CA GLY A 27 -12.21 30.08 30.24
C GLY A 27 -12.83 30.95 29.16
N LEU A 28 -13.18 32.23 29.44
CA LEU A 28 -13.84 33.15 28.51
C LEU A 28 -13.01 34.40 28.20
N LYS A 29 -11.77 34.49 28.68
CA LYS A 29 -10.84 35.58 28.36
C LYS A 29 -10.59 35.67 26.85
N GLU A 30 -10.52 36.88 26.32
CA GLU A 30 -10.19 37.10 24.90
C GLU A 30 -8.88 36.37 24.55
N GLY A 31 -8.94 35.44 23.59
CA GLY A 31 -7.81 34.57 23.21
C GLY A 31 -7.76 33.21 23.92
N HIS A 32 -8.62 32.93 24.90
CA HIS A 32 -8.80 31.60 25.49
C HIS A 32 -9.82 30.82 24.64
N HIS A 33 -9.35 29.99 23.76
CA HIS A 33 -10.19 28.95 23.14
C HIS A 33 -10.21 27.72 24.04
N ALA A 34 -11.39 27.21 24.37
CA ALA A 34 -11.51 25.90 24.98
C ALA A 34 -10.88 24.87 24.05
N VAL A 35 -9.79 24.24 24.51
CA VAL A 35 -9.05 23.27 23.69
C VAL A 35 -9.82 21.96 23.66
N ASP A 36 -10.26 21.56 22.47
CA ASP A 36 -10.99 20.28 22.22
C ASP A 36 -10.07 19.24 21.59
N ILE A 37 -9.09 18.75 22.34
CA ILE A 37 -8.18 17.68 21.91
C ILE A 37 -8.91 16.33 22.02
N LYS A 38 -9.19 15.71 20.89
CA LYS A 38 -9.81 14.39 20.82
C LYS A 38 -8.74 13.30 20.70
N LYS A 39 -8.85 12.27 21.56
CA LYS A 39 -8.07 11.03 21.46
C LYS A 39 -9.06 9.88 21.50
N LYS A 40 -9.31 9.24 20.36
CA LYS A 40 -10.36 8.22 20.22
C LYS A 40 -9.94 7.09 19.29
N ASP A 41 -10.49 5.91 19.57
CA ASP A 41 -10.56 4.81 18.62
C ASP A 41 -11.92 4.87 17.94
N TYR A 42 -11.95 4.66 16.63
CA TYR A 42 -13.14 4.73 15.81
C TYR A 42 -13.15 3.67 14.73
N THR A 43 -14.23 2.91 14.62
CA THR A 43 -14.43 1.94 13.55
C THR A 43 -15.42 2.51 12.53
N LEU A 44 -15.06 2.49 11.25
CA LEU A 44 -15.94 2.96 10.18
C LEU A 44 -17.19 2.11 10.07
N THR A 45 -18.32 2.78 9.89
CA THR A 45 -19.61 2.18 9.58
C THR A 45 -19.89 2.21 8.08
N ALA A 46 -20.92 1.47 7.62
CA ALA A 46 -21.35 1.52 6.22
C ALA A 46 -21.68 2.95 5.74
N ASP A 47 -22.33 3.74 6.61
CA ASP A 47 -22.66 5.14 6.29
C ASP A 47 -21.39 6.02 6.18
N ASP A 48 -20.35 5.72 6.94
CA ASP A 48 -19.07 6.44 6.84
C ASP A 48 -18.38 6.16 5.50
N TYR A 49 -18.35 4.91 5.03
CA TYR A 49 -17.82 4.59 3.69
C TYR A 49 -18.58 5.32 2.58
N LYS A 50 -19.89 5.39 2.69
CA LYS A 50 -20.73 6.18 1.78
C LYS A 50 -20.39 7.67 1.86
N ALA A 51 -20.26 8.22 3.06
CA ALA A 51 -19.91 9.63 3.27
C ALA A 51 -18.50 9.96 2.69
N ILE A 52 -17.53 9.05 2.82
CA ILE A 52 -16.19 9.17 2.24
C ILE A 52 -16.27 9.20 0.70
N ALA A 53 -17.04 8.27 0.11
CA ALA A 53 -17.20 8.18 -1.34
C ALA A 53 -17.94 9.39 -1.94
N GLU A 54 -18.88 9.97 -1.19
CA GLU A 54 -19.69 11.11 -1.61
C GLU A 54 -19.03 12.48 -1.32
N ASP A 55 -17.94 12.50 -0.55
CA ASP A 55 -17.24 13.72 -0.19
C ASP A 55 -16.74 14.50 -1.42
N ALA A 56 -16.99 15.81 -1.46
CA ALA A 56 -16.65 16.65 -2.61
C ALA A 56 -15.13 16.75 -2.86
N ALA A 57 -14.32 16.82 -1.78
CA ALA A 57 -12.87 16.86 -1.90
C ALA A 57 -12.32 15.52 -2.38
N ASN A 58 -12.86 14.40 -1.88
CA ASN A 58 -12.52 13.07 -2.30
C ASN A 58 -12.89 12.82 -3.78
N LYS A 59 -14.08 13.25 -4.21
CA LYS A 59 -14.50 13.17 -5.63
C LYS A 59 -13.57 13.97 -6.55
N ALA A 60 -13.17 15.17 -6.12
CA ALA A 60 -12.22 15.99 -6.88
C ALA A 60 -10.83 15.31 -6.98
N LEU A 61 -10.35 14.72 -5.88
CA LEU A 61 -9.10 13.99 -5.84
C LEU A 61 -9.16 12.74 -6.75
N ALA A 62 -10.19 11.92 -6.62
CA ALA A 62 -10.37 10.72 -7.43
C ALA A 62 -10.51 11.04 -8.92
N LYS A 63 -11.22 12.13 -9.28
CA LYS A 63 -11.29 12.61 -10.67
C LYS A 63 -9.92 13.01 -11.20
N LYS A 64 -9.12 13.72 -10.41
CA LYS A 64 -7.74 14.09 -10.77
C LYS A 64 -6.86 12.88 -10.99
N ASN A 65 -6.97 11.87 -10.13
CA ASN A 65 -6.19 10.64 -10.19
C ASN A 65 -6.73 9.65 -11.25
N GLY A 66 -7.94 9.89 -11.78
CA GLY A 66 -8.64 8.99 -12.66
C GLY A 66 -9.20 7.75 -11.95
N GLU A 67 -9.64 7.87 -10.70
CA GLU A 67 -10.10 6.81 -9.78
C GLU A 67 -11.57 7.02 -9.35
N ALA A 68 -12.35 7.74 -10.16
CA ALA A 68 -13.72 8.14 -9.78
C ALA A 68 -14.65 6.91 -9.59
N ASP A 69 -14.49 5.89 -10.42
CA ASP A 69 -15.30 4.67 -10.35
C ASP A 69 -14.93 3.82 -9.12
N GLU A 70 -13.63 3.71 -8.82
CA GLU A 70 -13.14 3.01 -7.64
C GLU A 70 -13.59 3.70 -6.36
N LEU A 71 -13.58 5.05 -6.32
CA LEU A 71 -14.14 5.79 -5.19
C LEU A 71 -15.65 5.54 -5.04
N ALA A 72 -16.40 5.52 -6.15
CA ALA A 72 -17.83 5.23 -6.11
C ALA A 72 -18.11 3.78 -5.61
N ALA A 73 -17.24 2.83 -5.97
CA ALA A 73 -17.35 1.45 -5.53
C ALA A 73 -17.15 1.31 -4.00
N LEU A 74 -16.34 2.17 -3.36
CA LEU A 74 -16.07 2.16 -1.92
C LEU A 74 -17.35 2.12 -1.07
N ALA A 75 -18.41 2.81 -1.49
CA ALA A 75 -19.70 2.82 -0.79
C ALA A 75 -20.35 1.43 -0.71
N LYS A 76 -20.09 0.54 -1.68
CA LYS A 76 -20.65 -0.82 -1.73
C LYS A 76 -19.69 -1.85 -1.14
N THR A 77 -18.41 -1.78 -1.51
CA THR A 77 -17.40 -2.74 -1.07
C THR A 77 -17.03 -2.58 0.40
N GLN A 78 -17.13 -1.35 0.92
CA GLN A 78 -16.73 -0.98 2.27
C GLN A 78 -15.27 -1.41 2.56
N GLN A 79 -14.39 -1.32 1.55
CA GLN A 79 -12.99 -1.71 1.63
C GLN A 79 -12.12 -0.66 0.93
N PHE A 80 -11.08 -0.21 1.63
CA PHE A 80 -10.01 0.56 1.00
C PHE A 80 -9.10 -0.38 0.20
N THR A 81 -8.52 0.14 -0.86
CA THR A 81 -7.65 -0.60 -1.79
C THR A 81 -6.36 0.18 -2.05
N GLU A 82 -5.45 -0.39 -2.85
CA GLU A 82 -4.23 0.31 -3.26
C GLU A 82 -4.50 1.58 -4.08
N LYS A 83 -5.67 1.67 -4.73
CA LYS A 83 -6.07 2.86 -5.48
C LYS A 83 -6.81 3.88 -4.62
N ILE A 84 -7.76 3.40 -3.82
CA ILE A 84 -8.52 4.23 -2.88
C ILE A 84 -7.96 3.98 -1.50
N THR A 85 -6.85 4.67 -1.20
CA THR A 85 -6.14 4.47 0.07
C THR A 85 -6.82 5.24 1.21
N SER A 86 -6.83 4.64 2.39
CA SER A 86 -7.28 5.31 3.62
C SER A 86 -6.53 6.63 3.88
N LYS A 87 -5.22 6.63 3.59
CA LYS A 87 -4.31 7.77 3.80
C LYS A 87 -4.72 9.02 3.02
N GLU A 88 -5.25 8.83 1.82
CA GLU A 88 -5.66 9.94 0.94
C GLU A 88 -7.12 10.33 1.13
N TYR A 89 -8.00 9.37 1.42
CA TYR A 89 -9.45 9.58 1.38
C TYR A 89 -10.11 9.72 2.76
N LEU A 90 -9.47 9.30 3.87
CA LEU A 90 -9.99 9.54 5.22
C LEU A 90 -9.84 10.99 5.73
N PRO A 91 -8.78 11.75 5.42
CA PRO A 91 -8.58 13.08 6.01
C PRO A 91 -9.75 14.05 5.81
N ALA A 92 -10.38 14.07 4.64
CA ALA A 92 -11.53 14.94 4.37
C ALA A 92 -12.76 14.55 5.19
N PHE A 93 -13.01 13.26 5.34
CA PHE A 93 -14.09 12.73 6.19
C PHE A 93 -13.84 13.07 7.67
N LEU A 94 -12.62 12.88 8.18
CA LEU A 94 -12.26 13.17 9.57
C LEU A 94 -12.46 14.65 9.89
N ALA A 95 -12.10 15.55 8.96
CA ALA A 95 -12.29 16.99 9.12
C ALA A 95 -13.77 17.38 9.27
N LYS A 96 -14.68 16.68 8.60
CA LYS A 96 -16.13 16.91 8.76
C LYS A 96 -16.69 16.27 10.01
N LYS A 97 -16.26 15.06 10.31
CA LYS A 97 -16.75 14.30 11.47
C LYS A 97 -16.33 14.91 12.80
N TRP A 98 -15.13 15.41 12.88
CA TRP A 98 -14.57 16.07 14.08
C TRP A 98 -14.18 17.52 13.79
N PHE A 99 -15.12 18.29 13.30
CA PHE A 99 -14.92 19.67 12.89
C PHE A 99 -14.55 20.63 14.05
N THR A 100 -14.84 20.24 15.32
CA THR A 100 -14.45 21.00 16.52
C THR A 100 -13.08 20.62 17.07
N ALA A 101 -12.44 19.59 16.51
CA ALA A 101 -11.17 19.11 17.05
C ALA A 101 -10.04 20.11 16.86
N ASP A 102 -9.20 20.27 17.86
CA ASP A 102 -8.02 21.11 17.84
C ASP A 102 -6.74 20.33 17.48
N ASN A 103 -5.70 21.08 17.03
CA ASN A 103 -4.38 20.54 16.75
C ASN A 103 -3.87 19.72 17.95
N GLY A 104 -3.28 18.55 17.66
CA GLY A 104 -2.89 17.57 18.67
C GLY A 104 -3.95 16.49 18.93
N SER A 105 -5.14 16.61 18.33
CA SER A 105 -6.11 15.51 18.30
C SER A 105 -5.55 14.32 17.53
N ALA A 106 -5.86 13.09 17.98
CA ALA A 106 -5.46 11.84 17.36
C ALA A 106 -6.62 10.85 17.36
N ILE A 107 -6.92 10.28 16.22
CA ILE A 107 -7.97 9.27 16.04
C ILE A 107 -7.33 8.02 15.42
N LYS A 108 -7.51 6.87 16.08
CA LYS A 108 -7.22 5.57 15.47
C LYS A 108 -8.46 5.09 14.75
N VAL A 109 -8.36 4.95 13.44
CA VAL A 109 -9.48 4.54 12.60
C VAL A 109 -9.29 3.08 12.20
N THR A 110 -10.26 2.24 12.54
CA THR A 110 -10.34 0.85 12.08
C THR A 110 -11.29 0.77 10.88
N PHE A 111 -10.84 0.14 9.82
CA PHE A 111 -11.57 0.00 8.56
C PHE A 111 -11.22 -1.32 7.88
N ASN A 112 -12.01 -1.74 6.90
CA ASN A 112 -11.68 -2.88 6.06
C ASN A 112 -10.76 -2.46 4.93
N SER A 113 -9.78 -3.31 4.62
CA SER A 113 -8.85 -3.14 3.50
C SER A 113 -8.83 -4.38 2.62
N HIS A 114 -8.58 -4.16 1.34
CA HIS A 114 -8.31 -5.17 0.33
C HIS A 114 -6.97 -4.77 -0.32
N GLU A 115 -5.90 -5.46 0.02
CA GLU A 115 -4.55 -5.18 -0.47
C GLU A 115 -4.04 -6.36 -1.28
N THR A 116 -3.62 -6.10 -2.51
CA THR A 116 -3.03 -7.11 -3.40
C THR A 116 -1.52 -6.83 -3.52
N TYR A 117 -0.72 -7.76 -3.06
CA TYR A 117 0.74 -7.66 -3.11
C TYR A 117 1.30 -8.46 -4.28
N GLY A 118 2.39 -7.96 -4.88
CA GLY A 118 3.10 -8.66 -5.95
C GLY A 118 2.40 -8.62 -7.32
N LEU A 119 1.35 -7.79 -7.47
CA LEU A 119 0.61 -7.62 -8.72
C LEU A 119 1.26 -6.53 -9.58
N ASP A 120 1.63 -6.87 -10.83
CA ASP A 120 2.09 -5.91 -11.84
C ASP A 120 0.94 -5.44 -12.73
N LEU A 121 0.04 -6.36 -13.10
CA LEU A 121 -1.16 -6.14 -13.90
C LEU A 121 -2.22 -7.16 -13.51
N GLY A 122 -3.46 -6.72 -13.30
CA GLY A 122 -4.61 -7.61 -13.05
C GLY A 122 -5.86 -7.13 -13.75
N GLN A 123 -6.70 -8.08 -14.17
CA GLN A 123 -8.03 -7.82 -14.71
C GLN A 123 -8.92 -9.08 -14.56
N ASP A 124 -9.94 -8.96 -13.74
CA ASP A 124 -10.95 -9.99 -13.48
C ASP A 124 -12.27 -9.73 -14.23
N PHE A 125 -12.36 -8.60 -14.92
CA PHE A 125 -13.53 -8.15 -15.69
C PHE A 125 -14.81 -7.94 -14.87
N GLU A 126 -14.79 -8.07 -13.54
CA GLU A 126 -15.98 -8.02 -12.67
C GLU A 126 -16.66 -6.64 -12.61
N GLY A 127 -15.94 -5.57 -12.95
CA GLY A 127 -16.49 -4.22 -13.04
C GLY A 127 -17.25 -3.88 -14.33
N ALA A 128 -17.40 -4.83 -15.26
CA ALA A 128 -18.03 -4.58 -16.56
C ALA A 128 -19.56 -4.64 -16.47
N GLU A 129 -20.24 -3.80 -17.27
CA GLU A 129 -21.71 -3.81 -17.34
C GLU A 129 -22.27 -5.09 -18.00
N ASN A 130 -23.53 -5.43 -17.66
CA ASN A 130 -24.27 -6.62 -18.10
C ASN A 130 -24.63 -6.66 -19.59
N LYS A 131 -23.76 -6.20 -20.48
CA LYS A 131 -23.96 -6.30 -21.93
C LYS A 131 -22.59 -6.41 -22.58
N ALA A 132 -22.58 -6.87 -23.83
CA ALA A 132 -21.39 -6.83 -24.68
C ALA A 132 -20.92 -5.37 -24.77
N VAL A 133 -19.99 -5.00 -23.92
CA VAL A 133 -19.39 -3.67 -23.86
C VAL A 133 -18.04 -3.78 -24.53
N GLN A 134 -17.74 -2.83 -25.40
CA GLN A 134 -16.41 -2.80 -26.00
C GLN A 134 -15.36 -2.66 -24.88
N PRO A 135 -14.22 -3.34 -24.96
CA PRO A 135 -13.15 -3.28 -23.96
C PRO A 135 -12.60 -1.88 -23.68
N ALA A 136 -12.93 -0.89 -24.51
CA ALA A 136 -12.67 0.52 -24.23
C ALA A 136 -13.26 1.00 -22.88
N ALA A 137 -14.28 0.30 -22.35
CA ALA A 137 -14.80 0.53 -21.00
C ALA A 137 -13.85 0.03 -19.89
N LEU A 138 -12.93 -0.89 -20.21
CA LEU A 138 -11.87 -1.29 -19.29
C LEU A 138 -10.85 -0.16 -19.19
N LYS A 139 -10.76 0.43 -18.02
CA LYS A 139 -9.92 1.61 -17.77
C LYS A 139 -8.48 1.37 -18.20
N LYS A 140 -7.96 2.27 -19.06
CA LYS A 140 -6.60 2.26 -19.60
C LYS A 140 -6.27 1.10 -20.55
N TRP A 141 -7.18 0.14 -20.79
CA TRP A 141 -7.04 -0.86 -21.83
C TRP A 141 -7.52 -0.33 -23.18
N GLN A 142 -6.99 -0.89 -24.26
CA GLN A 142 -7.33 -0.48 -25.61
C GLN A 142 -7.73 -1.69 -26.44
N THR A 143 -8.75 -1.51 -27.29
CA THR A 143 -9.08 -2.46 -28.34
C THR A 143 -8.61 -1.91 -29.68
N LEU A 144 -7.81 -2.67 -30.40
CA LEU A 144 -7.29 -2.30 -31.72
C LEU A 144 -7.74 -3.38 -32.73
N THR A 145 -8.61 -3.01 -33.69
CA THR A 145 -9.09 -3.92 -34.73
C THR A 145 -8.38 -3.57 -36.04
N THR A 146 -7.51 -4.46 -36.50
CA THR A 146 -6.69 -4.27 -37.69
C THR A 146 -7.31 -4.89 -38.93
N LEU A 147 -8.20 -5.92 -38.79
CA LEU A 147 -8.98 -6.51 -39.83
C LEU A 147 -10.41 -6.79 -39.32
N GLY A 148 -11.40 -6.55 -40.15
CA GLY A 148 -12.82 -6.78 -39.85
C GLY A 148 -13.56 -5.56 -39.32
N ASP A 149 -14.81 -5.77 -38.93
CA ASP A 149 -15.69 -4.73 -38.38
C ASP A 149 -15.35 -4.50 -36.89
N GLU A 150 -15.50 -3.28 -36.39
CA GLU A 150 -15.38 -2.96 -34.97
C GLU A 150 -16.26 -3.82 -34.04
N LYS A 151 -17.36 -4.35 -34.58
CA LYS A 151 -18.24 -5.31 -33.87
C LYS A 151 -17.58 -6.65 -33.57
N ALA A 152 -16.44 -6.96 -34.21
CA ALA A 152 -15.64 -8.14 -33.92
C ALA A 152 -14.59 -7.89 -32.85
N ALA A 153 -14.50 -6.66 -32.36
CA ALA A 153 -13.56 -6.31 -31.30
C ALA A 153 -13.80 -7.17 -30.05
N TRP A 154 -12.75 -7.31 -29.26
CA TRP A 154 -12.86 -7.87 -27.91
C TRP A 154 -13.95 -7.14 -27.13
N SER A 155 -14.81 -7.87 -26.46
CA SER A 155 -15.92 -7.33 -25.68
C SER A 155 -16.02 -8.00 -24.32
N THR A 156 -16.42 -7.25 -23.30
CA THR A 156 -16.79 -7.81 -22.01
C THR A 156 -18.18 -8.42 -22.08
N GLN A 157 -18.37 -9.53 -21.39
CA GLN A 157 -19.63 -10.26 -21.33
C GLN A 157 -19.99 -10.54 -19.88
N PHE A 158 -21.29 -10.60 -19.59
CA PHE A 158 -21.81 -11.08 -18.33
C PHE A 158 -22.80 -12.21 -18.57
N ARG A 159 -22.55 -13.37 -18.02
CA ARG A 159 -23.44 -14.51 -18.11
C ARG A 159 -23.23 -15.48 -16.96
N ASN A 160 -24.33 -16.02 -16.42
CA ASN A 160 -24.28 -16.93 -15.28
C ASN A 160 -23.50 -16.37 -14.07
N GLU A 161 -23.74 -15.10 -13.75
CA GLU A 161 -23.12 -14.38 -12.65
C GLU A 161 -21.58 -14.19 -12.77
N ALA A 162 -21.01 -14.45 -13.94
CA ALA A 162 -19.59 -14.24 -14.22
C ALA A 162 -19.38 -13.21 -15.32
N HIS A 163 -18.40 -12.34 -15.13
CA HIS A 163 -17.90 -11.44 -16.14
C HIS A 163 -16.65 -12.04 -16.79
N TYR A 164 -16.50 -11.86 -18.07
CA TYR A 164 -15.34 -12.32 -18.82
C TYR A 164 -15.16 -11.53 -20.11
N LEU A 165 -13.99 -11.64 -20.71
CA LEU A 165 -13.67 -11.07 -22.01
C LEU A 165 -13.97 -12.09 -23.12
N GLN A 166 -14.50 -11.63 -24.26
CA GLN A 166 -14.81 -12.50 -25.40
C GLN A 166 -14.42 -11.89 -26.73
N ALA A 167 -13.90 -12.71 -27.64
CA ALA A 167 -13.77 -12.39 -29.04
C ALA A 167 -14.31 -13.55 -29.91
N SER A 168 -14.93 -13.21 -31.06
CA SER A 168 -15.48 -14.19 -32.00
C SER A 168 -15.63 -13.57 -33.39
N ALA A 169 -15.33 -14.36 -34.42
CA ALA A 169 -15.63 -14.01 -35.81
C ALA A 169 -17.04 -14.48 -36.29
N TYR A 170 -17.89 -14.91 -35.35
CA TYR A 170 -19.26 -15.29 -35.67
C TYR A 170 -20.05 -14.09 -36.26
N ASN A 171 -20.79 -14.31 -37.32
CA ASN A 171 -21.50 -13.26 -38.08
C ASN A 171 -20.60 -12.21 -38.77
N GLN A 172 -19.30 -12.42 -38.84
CA GLN A 172 -18.40 -11.61 -39.67
C GLN A 172 -18.38 -12.12 -41.12
N LYS A 173 -18.15 -11.21 -42.07
CA LYS A 173 -18.16 -11.54 -43.51
C LYS A 173 -16.78 -12.02 -43.99
N ASP A 174 -15.74 -11.55 -43.37
CA ASP A 174 -14.35 -11.77 -43.77
C ASP A 174 -13.43 -12.07 -42.58
N SER A 175 -12.12 -11.88 -42.76
CA SER A 175 -11.12 -12.04 -41.72
C SER A 175 -11.30 -11.02 -40.61
N VAL A 176 -11.04 -11.46 -39.41
CA VAL A 176 -11.06 -10.66 -38.19
C VAL A 176 -9.69 -10.76 -37.54
N GLN A 177 -9.11 -9.61 -37.21
CA GLN A 177 -7.96 -9.52 -36.34
C GLN A 177 -8.17 -8.38 -35.38
N THR A 178 -8.26 -8.69 -34.10
CA THR A 178 -8.49 -7.70 -33.02
C THR A 178 -7.58 -7.98 -31.85
N TYR A 179 -7.04 -6.90 -31.28
CA TYR A 179 -6.15 -6.93 -30.12
C TYR A 179 -6.84 -6.30 -28.93
N LEU A 180 -6.66 -6.88 -27.75
CA LEU A 180 -6.83 -6.21 -26.46
C LEU A 180 -5.44 -5.89 -25.92
N VAL A 181 -5.14 -4.62 -25.70
CA VAL A 181 -3.84 -4.12 -25.27
C VAL A 181 -3.95 -3.55 -23.86
N SER A 182 -3.10 -4.02 -22.96
CA SER A 182 -3.06 -3.55 -21.57
C SER A 182 -2.52 -2.11 -21.46
N PRO A 183 -2.76 -1.43 -20.31
CA PRO A 183 -1.90 -0.32 -19.92
C PRO A 183 -0.45 -0.75 -19.88
N VAL A 184 0.48 0.24 -19.95
CA VAL A 184 1.89 -0.01 -19.70
C VAL A 184 2.09 -0.37 -18.22
N PHE A 185 2.83 -1.43 -17.95
CA PHE A 185 3.21 -1.85 -16.59
C PHE A 185 4.68 -2.23 -16.53
N THR A 186 5.25 -2.25 -15.34
CA THR A 186 6.63 -2.69 -15.12
C THR A 186 6.63 -4.14 -14.63
N VAL A 187 7.40 -4.99 -15.29
CA VAL A 187 7.55 -6.40 -14.89
C VAL A 187 8.42 -6.49 -13.64
N SER A 188 7.89 -7.06 -12.57
CA SER A 188 8.65 -7.35 -11.34
C SER A 188 9.50 -8.61 -11.48
N LYS A 189 10.53 -8.72 -10.64
CA LYS A 189 11.36 -9.95 -10.60
C LYS A 189 10.51 -11.14 -10.15
N GLY A 190 10.52 -12.22 -10.94
CA GLY A 190 9.76 -13.43 -10.67
C GLY A 190 8.30 -13.38 -11.14
N SER A 191 7.90 -12.33 -11.86
CA SER A 191 6.53 -12.23 -12.39
C SER A 191 6.22 -13.30 -13.40
N LYS A 192 4.98 -13.79 -13.32
CA LYS A 192 4.37 -14.73 -14.27
C LYS A 192 3.09 -14.13 -14.83
N LEU A 193 2.80 -14.43 -16.08
CA LEU A 193 1.49 -14.19 -16.67
C LEU A 193 0.63 -15.44 -16.54
N THR A 194 -0.54 -15.30 -15.96
CA THR A 194 -1.59 -16.33 -15.92
C THR A 194 -2.92 -15.74 -16.33
N PHE A 195 -3.76 -16.52 -16.98
CA PHE A 195 -5.19 -16.26 -17.14
C PHE A 195 -5.93 -17.57 -17.39
N ASP A 196 -7.24 -17.53 -17.13
CA ASP A 196 -8.15 -18.60 -17.47
C ASP A 196 -8.77 -18.35 -18.86
N ALA A 197 -8.96 -19.42 -19.62
CA ALA A 197 -9.65 -19.31 -20.92
C ALA A 197 -10.46 -20.56 -21.25
N LEU A 198 -11.40 -20.36 -22.16
CA LEU A 198 -12.15 -21.45 -22.75
C LEU A 198 -12.45 -21.18 -24.26
N TYR A 199 -12.71 -22.25 -24.99
CA TYR A 199 -13.33 -22.18 -26.31
C TYR A 199 -14.83 -22.33 -26.21
N GLY A 200 -15.54 -21.48 -26.94
CA GLY A 200 -16.95 -21.65 -27.26
C GLY A 200 -17.16 -21.91 -28.77
N HIS A 201 -18.15 -22.70 -29.11
CA HIS A 201 -18.47 -23.05 -30.52
C HIS A 201 -17.21 -23.45 -31.30
N TYR A 202 -16.45 -24.36 -30.73
CA TYR A 202 -15.15 -24.77 -31.25
C TYR A 202 -15.24 -25.32 -32.69
N VAL A 203 -14.32 -24.85 -33.52
CA VAL A 203 -14.10 -25.33 -34.91
C VAL A 203 -12.61 -25.66 -35.05
N GLU A 204 -12.24 -26.83 -35.55
CA GLU A 204 -10.86 -27.34 -35.58
C GLU A 204 -9.84 -26.36 -36.21
N LYS A 205 -10.21 -25.63 -37.23
CA LYS A 205 -9.39 -24.55 -37.83
C LYS A 205 -10.02 -23.18 -37.57
N GLY A 206 -10.56 -23.01 -36.38
CA GLY A 206 -11.32 -21.83 -35.99
C GLY A 206 -10.50 -20.66 -35.54
N GLY A 207 -11.19 -19.73 -34.89
CA GLY A 207 -10.53 -18.54 -34.28
C GLY A 207 -9.49 -18.94 -33.26
N ARG A 208 -8.39 -18.16 -33.18
CA ARG A 208 -7.23 -18.42 -32.33
C ARG A 208 -6.91 -17.23 -31.45
N LEU A 209 -6.49 -17.53 -30.23
CA LEU A 209 -5.88 -16.59 -29.32
C LEU A 209 -4.36 -16.62 -29.49
N SER A 210 -3.76 -15.45 -29.61
CA SER A 210 -2.31 -15.24 -29.56
C SER A 210 -1.98 -14.22 -28.47
N VAL A 211 -0.85 -14.42 -27.80
CA VAL A 211 -0.42 -13.61 -26.66
C VAL A 211 0.97 -13.06 -26.92
N PHE A 212 1.10 -11.75 -26.81
CA PHE A 212 2.36 -11.03 -27.07
C PHE A 212 2.68 -10.06 -25.95
N LEU A 213 3.99 -9.88 -25.72
CA LEU A 213 4.51 -8.82 -24.88
C LEU A 213 5.24 -7.82 -25.78
N TYR A 214 4.90 -6.54 -25.68
CA TYR A 214 5.53 -5.47 -26.43
C TYR A 214 6.32 -4.55 -25.50
N ASP A 215 7.39 -3.95 -25.98
CA ASP A 215 8.12 -2.90 -25.27
C ASP A 215 7.20 -1.70 -25.02
N GLY A 216 7.36 -1.00 -23.90
CA GLY A 216 6.42 -0.07 -23.31
C GLY A 216 5.98 1.15 -24.12
N ASP A 217 6.32 1.20 -25.40
CA ASP A 217 5.80 2.20 -26.32
C ASP A 217 4.31 1.98 -26.59
N LYS A 218 3.59 3.06 -26.71
CA LYS A 218 2.16 3.06 -26.99
C LYS A 218 1.84 2.36 -28.32
N LEU A 219 1.21 1.19 -28.24
CA LEU A 219 0.67 0.52 -29.41
C LEU A 219 -0.55 1.25 -29.97
N THR A 220 -0.64 1.36 -31.30
CA THR A 220 -1.82 1.87 -32.00
C THR A 220 -2.26 0.87 -33.06
N GLN A 221 -3.48 1.05 -33.60
CA GLN A 221 -4.03 0.22 -34.66
C GLN A 221 -3.12 0.20 -35.92
N GLU A 222 -2.41 1.29 -36.19
CA GLU A 222 -1.50 1.43 -37.33
C GLU A 222 -0.15 0.75 -37.07
N ILE A 223 0.32 0.78 -35.82
CA ILE A 223 1.65 0.30 -35.44
C ILE A 223 1.64 -1.20 -35.13
N VAL A 224 0.60 -1.72 -34.48
CA VAL A 224 0.59 -3.08 -33.96
C VAL A 224 0.80 -4.17 -35.04
N PRO A 225 0.33 -4.03 -36.29
CA PRO A 225 0.54 -5.08 -37.33
C PRO A 225 2.01 -5.24 -37.74
N SER A 226 2.81 -4.17 -37.68
CA SER A 226 4.21 -4.16 -38.11
C SER A 226 5.20 -4.21 -36.95
N ARG A 227 4.74 -3.99 -35.71
CA ARG A 227 5.60 -3.99 -34.52
C ARG A 227 6.04 -5.40 -34.16
N GLN A 228 7.34 -5.60 -34.05
CA GLN A 228 7.87 -6.85 -33.52
C GLN A 228 7.62 -6.92 -32.01
N PRO A 229 7.02 -8.01 -31.49
CA PRO A 229 6.84 -8.19 -30.06
C PRO A 229 8.18 -8.45 -29.38
N LEU A 230 8.30 -8.00 -28.15
CA LEU A 230 9.39 -8.33 -27.25
C LEU A 230 9.37 -9.84 -26.91
N ALA A 231 8.19 -10.41 -26.80
CA ALA A 231 7.96 -11.84 -26.61
C ALA A 231 6.73 -12.33 -27.39
N ASP A 232 6.85 -13.49 -28.01
CA ASP A 232 5.74 -14.32 -28.50
C ASP A 232 5.53 -15.45 -27.50
N LEU A 233 4.36 -15.44 -26.84
CA LEU A 233 3.99 -16.40 -25.80
C LEU A 233 3.01 -17.47 -26.30
N ASN A 234 2.78 -17.55 -27.61
CA ASN A 234 1.75 -18.39 -28.23
C ASN A 234 1.96 -19.89 -27.97
N ASN A 235 3.20 -20.34 -27.90
CA ASN A 235 3.55 -21.74 -27.60
C ASN A 235 3.28 -22.14 -26.14
N GLN A 236 2.96 -21.18 -25.27
CA GLN A 236 2.62 -21.41 -23.87
C GLN A 236 1.10 -21.34 -23.62
N VAL A 237 0.33 -20.94 -24.64
CA VAL A 237 -1.14 -20.90 -24.56
C VAL A 237 -1.70 -22.28 -24.82
N ASN A 238 -2.45 -22.82 -23.86
CA ASN A 238 -3.12 -24.11 -23.95
C ASN A 238 -4.58 -23.99 -23.49
N ILE A 239 -5.49 -23.85 -24.42
CA ILE A 239 -6.93 -23.81 -24.15
C ILE A 239 -7.52 -25.18 -24.46
N GLU A 240 -8.19 -25.78 -23.48
CA GLU A 240 -8.80 -27.11 -23.64
C GLU A 240 -9.95 -27.09 -24.66
N ILE A 241 -9.92 -28.07 -25.56
CA ILE A 241 -11.00 -28.25 -26.53
C ILE A 241 -12.25 -28.78 -25.82
N PRO A 242 -13.45 -28.18 -26.02
CA PRO A 242 -14.67 -28.67 -25.41
C PRO A 242 -14.95 -30.15 -25.80
N ALA A 243 -15.49 -30.90 -24.85
CA ALA A 243 -15.90 -32.28 -25.13
C ALA A 243 -16.94 -32.37 -26.26
N ALA A 244 -16.97 -33.48 -26.96
CA ALA A 244 -17.88 -33.71 -28.07
C ALA A 244 -19.34 -33.41 -27.64
N GLY A 245 -20.03 -32.58 -28.41
CA GLY A 245 -21.41 -32.15 -28.16
C GLY A 245 -21.56 -30.97 -27.22
N GLN A 246 -20.50 -30.50 -26.57
CA GLN A 246 -20.52 -29.27 -25.75
C GLN A 246 -20.30 -28.03 -26.64
N LYS A 247 -21.11 -26.99 -26.39
CA LYS A 247 -20.97 -25.70 -27.08
C LYS A 247 -19.86 -24.83 -26.48
N PHE A 248 -19.61 -24.97 -25.20
CA PHE A 248 -18.59 -24.21 -24.45
C PHE A 248 -17.76 -25.16 -23.58
N GLY A 249 -16.48 -24.89 -23.46
CA GLY A 249 -15.58 -25.48 -22.48
C GLY A 249 -15.81 -24.94 -21.08
N THR A 250 -14.87 -25.24 -20.21
CA THR A 250 -14.82 -24.71 -18.83
C THR A 250 -13.59 -23.80 -18.70
N PHE A 251 -13.70 -22.71 -18.00
CA PHE A 251 -12.55 -21.88 -17.69
C PHE A 251 -11.51 -22.68 -16.92
N LYS A 252 -10.31 -22.72 -17.45
CA LYS A 252 -9.11 -23.31 -16.84
C LYS A 252 -7.91 -22.45 -17.17
N GLN A 253 -6.89 -22.52 -16.33
CA GLN A 253 -5.64 -21.82 -16.59
C GLN A 253 -5.08 -22.18 -17.97
N ALA A 254 -5.06 -21.21 -18.87
CA ALA A 254 -4.66 -21.37 -20.26
C ALA A 254 -3.20 -20.99 -20.52
N ILE A 255 -2.57 -20.25 -19.62
CA ILE A 255 -1.17 -19.85 -19.69
C ILE A 255 -0.54 -19.77 -18.31
N ASN A 256 0.78 -20.05 -18.23
CA ASN A 256 1.62 -19.82 -17.05
C ASN A 256 3.03 -19.48 -17.55
N ALA A 257 3.19 -18.25 -18.04
CA ALA A 257 4.43 -17.81 -18.68
C ALA A 257 5.31 -17.08 -17.69
N ASP A 258 6.58 -17.50 -17.56
CA ASP A 258 7.59 -16.79 -16.76
C ASP A 258 8.06 -15.55 -17.51
N LEU A 259 7.90 -14.39 -16.88
CA LEU A 259 8.32 -13.08 -17.41
C LEU A 259 9.58 -12.55 -16.73
N SER A 260 10.25 -13.33 -15.87
CA SER A 260 11.41 -12.89 -15.07
C SER A 260 12.54 -12.28 -15.89
N GLN A 261 12.73 -12.74 -17.14
CA GLN A 261 13.75 -12.20 -18.06
C GLN A 261 13.48 -10.75 -18.50
N TYR A 262 12.26 -10.26 -18.31
CA TYR A 262 11.82 -8.90 -18.62
C TYR A 262 11.77 -8.00 -17.38
N ALA A 263 12.23 -8.47 -16.23
CA ALA A 263 12.19 -7.71 -14.98
C ALA A 263 12.80 -6.32 -15.12
N GLY A 264 12.09 -5.30 -14.61
CA GLY A 264 12.45 -3.89 -14.72
C GLY A 264 12.05 -3.21 -16.03
N LYS A 265 11.60 -3.96 -17.04
CA LYS A 265 11.11 -3.36 -18.28
C LYS A 265 9.68 -2.87 -18.16
N GLN A 266 9.38 -1.75 -18.79
CA GLN A 266 8.02 -1.28 -19.03
C GLN A 266 7.50 -1.95 -20.30
N VAL A 267 6.34 -2.60 -20.22
CA VAL A 267 5.78 -3.42 -21.29
C VAL A 267 4.28 -3.25 -21.42
N GLN A 268 3.72 -3.64 -22.55
CA GLN A 268 2.27 -3.84 -22.78
C GLN A 268 2.01 -5.29 -23.14
N LEU A 269 0.99 -5.89 -22.53
CA LEU A 269 0.46 -7.19 -22.89
C LEU A 269 -0.60 -7.01 -23.98
N ALA A 270 -0.55 -7.84 -25.02
CA ALA A 270 -1.56 -7.86 -26.06
C ALA A 270 -2.13 -9.28 -26.26
N LEU A 271 -3.44 -9.39 -26.16
CA LEU A 271 -4.22 -10.58 -26.53
C LEU A 271 -4.77 -10.36 -27.93
N ARG A 272 -4.31 -11.13 -28.91
CA ARG A 272 -4.80 -11.06 -30.28
C ARG A 272 -5.76 -12.22 -30.60
N TYR A 273 -6.90 -11.90 -31.14
CA TYR A 273 -7.82 -12.87 -31.73
C TYR A 273 -7.74 -12.78 -33.25
N ASP A 274 -7.55 -13.93 -33.90
CA ASP A 274 -7.64 -14.09 -35.35
C ASP A 274 -8.77 -15.05 -35.68
N GLY A 275 -9.65 -14.66 -36.56
CA GLY A 275 -10.79 -15.48 -37.05
C GLY A 275 -11.22 -15.14 -38.47
N ASN A 276 -12.19 -15.85 -39.01
CA ASN A 276 -12.73 -15.59 -40.35
C ASN A 276 -14.17 -16.10 -40.49
N GLY A 277 -15.10 -15.18 -40.69
CA GLY A 277 -16.52 -15.54 -40.85
C GLY A 277 -16.83 -16.23 -42.17
N LYS A 278 -16.13 -15.89 -43.25
CA LYS A 278 -16.32 -16.48 -44.58
C LYS A 278 -15.92 -17.95 -44.61
N THR A 279 -14.79 -18.30 -44.02
CA THR A 279 -14.28 -19.67 -43.94
C THR A 279 -14.83 -20.46 -42.76
N LYS A 280 -15.73 -19.88 -41.96
CA LYS A 280 -16.28 -20.45 -40.74
C LYS A 280 -15.24 -20.69 -39.64
N ALA A 281 -14.11 -20.02 -39.69
CA ALA A 281 -13.13 -20.02 -38.62
C ALA A 281 -13.59 -19.10 -37.47
N THR A 282 -14.67 -19.52 -36.77
CA THR A 282 -15.45 -18.68 -35.86
C THR A 282 -15.42 -19.13 -34.40
N THR A 283 -14.47 -19.99 -34.00
CA THR A 283 -14.31 -20.37 -32.58
C THR A 283 -14.35 -19.14 -31.72
N THR A 284 -15.19 -19.13 -30.70
CA THR A 284 -15.24 -18.08 -29.72
C THR A 284 -14.14 -18.33 -28.69
N VAL A 285 -13.38 -17.29 -28.32
CA VAL A 285 -12.43 -17.31 -27.22
C VAL A 285 -12.97 -16.47 -26.08
N GLN A 286 -12.99 -17.04 -24.87
CA GLN A 286 -13.31 -16.33 -23.65
C GLN A 286 -12.10 -16.35 -22.73
N VAL A 287 -11.81 -15.22 -22.05
CA VAL A 287 -10.67 -15.04 -21.14
C VAL A 287 -11.16 -14.41 -19.85
N ASP A 288 -10.61 -14.88 -18.75
CA ASP A 288 -10.92 -14.41 -17.39
C ASP A 288 -9.69 -14.48 -16.49
N ASN A 289 -9.74 -13.84 -15.29
CA ASN A 289 -8.73 -13.93 -14.25
C ASN A 289 -7.30 -13.66 -14.73
N LEU A 290 -7.12 -12.60 -15.52
CA LEU A 290 -5.81 -12.22 -16.05
C LEU A 290 -4.94 -11.58 -14.96
N VAL A 291 -3.79 -12.18 -14.69
CA VAL A 291 -2.83 -11.73 -13.68
C VAL A 291 -1.42 -11.76 -14.24
N VAL A 292 -0.68 -10.67 -14.04
CA VAL A 292 0.79 -10.64 -14.12
C VAL A 292 1.33 -10.23 -12.75
N GLY A 293 2.20 -11.05 -12.17
CA GLY A 293 2.79 -10.73 -10.87
C GLY A 293 3.68 -11.81 -10.30
N ALA A 294 4.37 -11.46 -9.24
CA ALA A 294 5.27 -12.36 -8.50
C ALA A 294 4.69 -12.68 -7.13
N ASN A 295 4.36 -13.96 -6.88
CA ASN A 295 3.78 -14.40 -5.60
C ASN A 295 2.58 -13.52 -5.19
N VAL A 296 1.66 -13.33 -6.11
CA VAL A 296 0.48 -12.49 -5.87
C VAL A 296 -0.31 -13.03 -4.70
N THR A 297 -0.52 -12.20 -3.70
CA THR A 297 -1.29 -12.51 -2.51
C THR A 297 -2.29 -11.41 -2.23
N VAL A 298 -3.48 -11.81 -1.81
CA VAL A 298 -4.54 -10.90 -1.39
C VAL A 298 -4.62 -10.92 0.13
N LYS A 299 -4.65 -9.74 0.73
CA LYS A 299 -4.87 -9.57 2.16
C LYS A 299 -6.15 -8.77 2.37
N ASP A 300 -7.19 -9.49 2.74
CA ASP A 300 -8.44 -8.90 3.19
C ASP A 300 -8.48 -8.81 4.71
N GLY A 301 -9.06 -7.76 5.26
CA GLY A 301 -9.30 -7.69 6.68
C GLY A 301 -9.38 -6.29 7.25
N ALA A 302 -9.54 -6.23 8.57
CA ALA A 302 -9.52 -4.98 9.29
C ALA A 302 -8.10 -4.45 9.42
N ALA A 303 -7.91 -3.19 9.06
CA ALA A 303 -6.70 -2.43 9.32
C ALA A 303 -7.00 -1.30 10.30
N THR A 304 -6.02 -0.90 11.09
CA THR A 304 -6.14 0.24 12.00
C THR A 304 -4.99 1.20 11.76
N GLU A 305 -5.33 2.44 11.48
CA GLU A 305 -4.36 3.52 11.22
C GLU A 305 -4.63 4.71 12.12
N GLN A 306 -3.58 5.42 12.49
CA GLN A 306 -3.68 6.65 13.28
C GLN A 306 -3.66 7.87 12.37
N TYR A 307 -4.54 8.81 12.69
CA TYR A 307 -4.60 10.13 12.05
C TYR A 307 -4.48 11.20 13.13
N VAL A 308 -3.68 12.23 12.87
CA VAL A 308 -3.50 13.37 13.79
C VAL A 308 -3.92 14.66 13.11
N LEU A 309 -4.50 15.56 13.90
CA LEU A 309 -4.79 16.92 13.45
C LEU A 309 -3.56 17.80 13.68
N SER A 310 -2.91 18.17 12.60
CA SER A 310 -1.71 19.01 12.60
C SER A 310 -1.87 20.16 11.62
N LYS A 311 -1.59 21.39 12.06
CA LYS A 311 -1.75 22.61 11.26
C LYS A 311 -3.16 22.71 10.61
N ASN A 312 -4.19 22.37 11.38
CA ASN A 312 -5.59 22.35 10.99
C ASN A 312 -5.92 21.37 9.84
N LYS A 313 -5.11 20.33 9.66
CA LYS A 313 -5.36 19.26 8.68
C LYS A 313 -5.20 17.89 9.35
N TRP A 314 -6.12 16.99 9.08
CA TRP A 314 -5.96 15.59 9.42
C TRP A 314 -4.92 14.96 8.50
N VAL A 315 -3.96 14.27 9.08
CA VAL A 315 -2.85 13.65 8.36
C VAL A 315 -2.65 12.25 8.94
N PHE A 316 -2.40 11.28 8.06
CA PHE A 316 -1.99 9.94 8.45
C PHE A 316 -0.70 10.00 9.27
N ASP A 317 -0.69 9.33 10.42
CA ASP A 317 0.45 9.23 11.31
C ASP A 317 0.95 7.77 11.37
N PRO A 318 2.03 7.43 10.67
CA PRO A 318 2.60 6.09 10.68
C PRO A 318 3.45 5.78 11.91
N SER A 319 3.41 6.63 12.95
CA SER A 319 4.10 6.35 14.21
C SER A 319 3.67 4.98 14.76
N THR A 320 4.64 4.22 15.23
CA THR A 320 4.40 2.85 15.65
C THR A 320 5.16 2.49 16.92
N VAL A 321 4.74 1.40 17.55
CA VAL A 321 5.41 0.81 18.70
C VAL A 321 6.01 -0.54 18.27
N VAL A 322 7.33 -0.63 18.30
CA VAL A 322 8.07 -1.86 18.07
C VAL A 322 8.25 -2.56 19.42
N ILE A 323 7.65 -3.71 19.59
CA ILE A 323 7.74 -4.49 20.82
C ILE A 323 8.72 -5.63 20.57
N LEU A 324 9.84 -5.59 21.30
CA LEU A 324 10.83 -6.66 21.27
C LEU A 324 10.52 -7.62 22.43
N GLY A 325 10.13 -8.84 22.06
CA GLY A 325 9.63 -9.86 22.98
C GLY A 325 10.74 -10.58 23.76
N ALA A 326 10.33 -11.41 24.72
CA ALA A 326 11.21 -12.19 25.57
C ALA A 326 11.99 -13.27 24.79
N ARG A 327 12.94 -13.91 25.49
CA ARG A 327 13.71 -15.03 24.95
C ARG A 327 12.81 -16.11 24.35
N GLY A 328 13.11 -16.49 23.11
CA GLY A 328 12.30 -17.43 22.32
C GLY A 328 11.41 -16.78 21.27
N ASP A 329 11.17 -15.47 21.35
CA ASP A 329 10.51 -14.72 20.30
C ASP A 329 11.42 -14.59 19.07
N LYS A 330 11.08 -15.31 17.99
CA LYS A 330 11.91 -15.38 16.78
C LYS A 330 12.04 -14.07 16.02
N PRO A 331 10.98 -13.25 15.85
CA PRO A 331 11.10 -11.93 15.27
C PRO A 331 12.07 -11.02 16.03
N THR A 332 11.99 -10.99 17.36
CA THR A 332 12.93 -10.22 18.20
C THR A 332 14.37 -10.74 18.08
N GLN A 333 14.55 -12.06 18.06
CA GLN A 333 15.87 -12.65 17.84
C GLN A 333 16.48 -12.21 16.51
N ALA A 334 15.67 -12.23 15.43
CA ALA A 334 16.10 -11.80 14.11
C ALA A 334 16.43 -10.29 14.08
N PHE A 335 15.62 -9.47 14.73
CA PHE A 335 15.87 -8.02 14.86
C PHE A 335 17.22 -7.75 15.55
N TYR A 336 17.46 -8.35 16.70
CA TYR A 336 18.72 -8.16 17.40
C TYR A 336 19.91 -8.74 16.63
N GLN A 337 19.74 -9.90 15.96
CA GLN A 337 20.79 -10.50 15.14
C GLN A 337 21.17 -9.61 13.96
N SER A 338 20.21 -8.92 13.35
CA SER A 338 20.48 -7.95 12.27
C SER A 338 21.38 -6.81 12.78
N ILE A 339 21.18 -6.35 14.01
CA ILE A 339 22.03 -5.34 14.65
C ILE A 339 23.45 -5.88 14.91
N VAL A 340 23.56 -7.08 15.47
CA VAL A 340 24.86 -7.71 15.75
C VAL A 340 25.66 -7.89 14.46
N ASN A 341 25.02 -8.32 13.38
CA ASN A 341 25.63 -8.46 12.06
C ASN A 341 26.10 -7.08 11.52
N TRP A 342 25.27 -6.06 11.65
CA TRP A 342 25.62 -4.69 11.26
C TRP A 342 26.84 -4.16 12.06
N VAL A 343 26.89 -4.38 13.38
CA VAL A 343 28.02 -3.99 14.21
C VAL A 343 29.28 -4.68 13.71
N LYS A 344 29.24 -5.99 13.46
CA LYS A 344 30.35 -6.77 12.93
C LYS A 344 30.88 -6.22 11.61
N GLU A 345 29.96 -5.84 10.72
CA GLU A 345 30.30 -5.29 9.38
C GLU A 345 30.84 -3.85 9.47
N LYS A 346 30.23 -2.99 10.26
CA LYS A 346 30.53 -1.53 10.27
C LYS A 346 31.58 -1.11 11.29
N LYS A 347 31.69 -1.84 12.41
CA LYS A 347 32.63 -1.49 13.51
C LYS A 347 33.81 -2.46 13.58
N GLY A 348 33.58 -3.74 13.28
CA GLY A 348 34.59 -4.80 13.36
C GLY A 348 34.12 -5.97 14.22
N ALA A 349 34.75 -7.11 13.98
CA ALA A 349 34.42 -8.36 14.69
C ALA A 349 34.74 -8.29 16.20
N GLU A 350 35.65 -7.43 16.60
CA GLU A 350 36.06 -7.20 18.00
C GLU A 350 35.00 -6.48 18.83
N TYR A 351 33.98 -5.89 18.20
CA TYR A 351 32.82 -5.26 18.83
C TYR A 351 31.64 -6.22 19.02
N VAL A 352 31.85 -7.50 18.66
CA VAL A 352 30.85 -8.56 18.79
C VAL A 352 31.46 -9.70 19.62
N GLU A 353 30.63 -10.38 20.36
CA GLU A 353 31.03 -11.54 21.19
C GLU A 353 31.60 -12.65 20.28
N ALA A 354 32.81 -13.14 20.63
CA ALA A 354 33.59 -14.03 19.76
C ALA A 354 33.01 -15.46 19.64
N ARG A 355 32.27 -15.95 20.64
CA ARG A 355 31.83 -17.34 20.68
C ARG A 355 30.62 -17.65 19.83
N GLY A 356 29.60 -16.78 19.85
CA GLY A 356 28.32 -17.03 19.21
C GLY A 356 27.92 -16.00 18.17
N ASN A 357 28.64 -14.88 18.06
CA ASN A 357 28.24 -13.71 17.25
C ASN A 357 26.78 -13.30 17.54
N ALA A 358 26.36 -13.37 18.79
CA ALA A 358 25.00 -13.10 19.22
C ALA A 358 24.85 -11.85 20.10
N GLU A 359 25.97 -11.27 20.55
CA GLU A 359 25.97 -10.11 21.43
C GLU A 359 26.89 -9.03 20.90
N SER A 360 26.53 -7.76 21.12
CA SER A 360 27.28 -6.59 20.65
C SER A 360 27.74 -5.67 21.78
N TYR A 361 28.67 -4.78 21.48
CA TYR A 361 29.23 -3.77 22.38
C TYR A 361 28.20 -2.79 22.99
N SER A 362 26.98 -2.77 22.49
CA SER A 362 25.86 -1.99 23.04
C SER A 362 25.04 -2.77 24.08
N GLY A 363 25.47 -3.99 24.45
CA GLY A 363 24.74 -4.87 25.35
C GLY A 363 23.61 -5.65 24.69
N ILE A 364 23.32 -5.43 23.41
CA ILE A 364 22.29 -6.15 22.68
C ILE A 364 22.67 -7.65 22.56
N SER A 365 21.76 -8.52 22.98
CA SER A 365 21.89 -9.97 22.88
C SER A 365 20.75 -10.59 22.08
N ALA A 366 21.07 -11.12 20.88
CA ALA A 366 20.13 -11.91 20.08
C ALA A 366 19.85 -13.29 20.69
N TYR A 367 20.73 -13.80 21.53
CA TYR A 367 20.52 -15.08 22.22
C TYR A 367 19.50 -14.98 23.35
N TYR A 368 19.60 -13.90 24.16
CA TYR A 368 18.70 -13.68 25.28
C TYR A 368 17.47 -12.84 24.96
N ASN A 369 17.40 -12.23 23.79
CA ASN A 369 16.37 -11.26 23.40
C ASN A 369 16.26 -10.10 24.41
N ASN A 370 17.38 -9.61 24.88
CA ASN A 370 17.44 -8.49 25.82
C ASN A 370 18.65 -7.59 25.55
N ILE A 371 18.79 -6.57 26.37
CA ILE A 371 19.95 -5.70 26.39
C ILE A 371 20.59 -5.78 27.79
N ASP A 372 21.87 -6.14 27.87
CA ASP A 372 22.61 -6.25 29.12
C ASP A 372 23.32 -4.93 29.41
N PHE A 373 22.98 -4.31 30.54
CA PHE A 373 23.62 -3.09 31.05
C PHE A 373 24.69 -3.37 32.11
N SER A 374 25.00 -4.63 32.35
CA SER A 374 26.01 -5.05 33.28
C SER A 374 27.42 -4.76 32.73
N ALA A 375 28.18 -3.87 33.40
CA ALA A 375 29.54 -3.51 33.01
C ALA A 375 30.47 -4.73 32.92
N ALA A 376 30.32 -5.69 33.83
CA ALA A 376 31.11 -6.91 33.84
C ALA A 376 30.86 -7.80 32.61
N THR A 377 29.61 -7.93 32.24
CA THR A 377 29.21 -8.76 31.06
C THR A 377 29.72 -8.15 29.76
N VAL A 378 29.50 -6.85 29.54
CA VAL A 378 29.90 -6.23 28.27
C VAL A 378 31.42 -6.15 28.12
N ARG A 379 32.19 -5.93 29.20
CA ARG A 379 33.64 -6.04 29.16
C ARG A 379 34.12 -7.44 28.82
N LYS A 380 33.49 -8.47 29.34
CA LYS A 380 33.81 -9.86 29.05
C LYS A 380 33.53 -10.23 27.61
N ASN A 381 32.38 -9.80 27.10
CA ASN A 381 31.89 -10.23 25.77
C ASN A 381 32.51 -9.41 24.63
N THR A 382 32.80 -8.13 24.86
CA THR A 382 33.35 -7.21 23.86
C THR A 382 34.50 -6.35 24.46
N PRO A 383 35.62 -6.98 24.89
CA PRO A 383 36.68 -6.30 25.66
C PRO A 383 37.32 -5.14 24.87
N ALA A 384 37.43 -5.23 23.57
CA ALA A 384 38.01 -4.18 22.73
C ALA A 384 37.26 -2.85 22.83
N ALA A 385 35.93 -2.92 22.89
CA ALA A 385 35.06 -1.74 22.97
C ALA A 385 35.20 -0.95 24.30
N PHE A 386 35.71 -1.64 25.36
CA PHE A 386 35.76 -1.08 26.73
C PHE A 386 37.17 -1.07 27.32
N LYS A 387 38.24 -1.29 26.52
CA LYS A 387 39.62 -1.44 26.99
C LYS A 387 40.08 -0.30 27.88
N ASP A 388 39.82 0.93 27.46
CA ASP A 388 40.30 2.14 28.15
C ASP A 388 39.17 2.90 28.88
N VAL A 389 38.02 2.25 29.09
CA VAL A 389 36.81 2.87 29.67
C VAL A 389 36.77 2.55 31.18
N LYS A 390 36.60 3.55 32.04
CA LYS A 390 36.40 3.32 33.47
C LYS A 390 35.02 2.73 33.73
N ASP A 391 34.89 1.89 34.77
CA ASP A 391 33.60 1.24 35.08
C ASP A 391 32.46 2.24 35.32
N ALA A 392 32.76 3.37 35.95
CA ALA A 392 31.78 4.43 36.16
C ALA A 392 31.23 5.07 34.87
N ASP A 393 31.99 5.01 33.78
CA ASP A 393 31.62 5.62 32.49
C ASP A 393 30.89 4.63 31.56
N ILE A 394 30.92 3.32 31.86
CA ILE A 394 30.31 2.28 31.02
C ILE A 394 28.81 2.47 30.86
N PRO A 395 27.99 2.77 31.87
CA PRO A 395 26.55 2.95 31.68
C PRO A 395 26.20 4.05 30.68
N ALA A 396 26.89 5.18 30.73
CA ALA A 396 26.67 6.28 29.78
C ALA A 396 27.09 5.91 28.35
N LEU A 397 28.19 5.17 28.22
CA LEU A 397 28.68 4.70 26.95
C LEU A 397 27.74 3.62 26.34
N LEU A 398 27.23 2.70 27.15
CA LEU A 398 26.23 1.73 26.74
C LEU A 398 24.95 2.40 26.22
N GLN A 399 24.45 3.41 26.91
CA GLN A 399 23.28 4.17 26.46
C GLN A 399 23.54 4.83 25.10
N LYS A 400 24.70 5.44 24.90
CA LYS A 400 25.09 6.04 23.62
C LYS A 400 25.15 4.98 22.51
N ASN A 401 25.82 3.86 22.77
CA ASN A 401 25.96 2.76 21.84
C ASN A 401 24.60 2.14 21.49
N LEU A 402 23.71 2.05 22.48
CA LEU A 402 22.34 1.56 22.29
C LEU A 402 21.52 2.44 21.34
N TYR A 403 21.60 3.75 21.48
CA TYR A 403 20.93 4.66 20.54
C TYR A 403 21.39 4.44 19.09
N GLU A 404 22.69 4.32 18.87
CA GLU A 404 23.26 4.08 17.55
C GLU A 404 22.80 2.73 16.98
N THR A 405 22.92 1.67 17.78
CA THR A 405 22.64 0.31 17.31
C THR A 405 21.15 0.04 17.11
N LEU A 406 20.26 0.59 17.95
CA LEU A 406 18.82 0.49 17.73
C LEU A 406 18.36 1.31 16.52
N ALA A 407 18.95 2.49 16.28
CA ALA A 407 18.69 3.25 15.06
C ALA A 407 19.07 2.45 13.80
N ALA A 408 20.22 1.77 13.82
CA ALA A 408 20.63 0.86 12.75
C ALA A 408 19.66 -0.32 12.59
N GLY A 409 19.25 -0.94 13.69
CA GLY A 409 18.25 -2.02 13.68
C GLY A 409 16.92 -1.59 13.08
N LEU A 410 16.44 -0.40 13.44
CA LEU A 410 15.24 0.16 12.83
C LEU A 410 15.43 0.40 11.33
N SER A 411 16.57 0.95 10.91
CA SER A 411 16.87 1.19 9.49
C SER A 411 16.91 -0.09 8.67
N LEU A 412 17.40 -1.19 9.24
CA LEU A 412 17.46 -2.50 8.59
C LEU A 412 16.09 -3.18 8.47
N ASN A 413 15.24 -3.03 9.49
CA ASN A 413 13.97 -3.76 9.58
C ASN A 413 12.76 -2.93 9.14
N TYR A 414 12.89 -1.60 9.04
CA TYR A 414 11.85 -0.65 8.63
C TYR A 414 12.37 0.31 7.56
N ALA A 415 13.00 -0.24 6.52
CA ALA A 415 13.65 0.52 5.43
C ALA A 415 12.68 1.44 4.66
N ASP A 416 11.39 1.13 4.68
CA ASP A 416 10.35 1.91 4.00
C ASP A 416 9.71 2.99 4.89
N ALA A 417 10.07 3.05 6.18
CA ALA A 417 9.61 4.13 7.05
C ALA A 417 10.03 5.49 6.48
N ALA A 418 9.08 6.41 6.31
CA ALA A 418 9.31 7.71 5.68
C ALA A 418 8.73 8.85 6.54
N PRO A 419 9.33 10.05 6.49
CA PRO A 419 8.73 11.23 7.12
C PRO A 419 7.40 11.58 6.45
N VAL A 420 6.47 12.08 7.24
CA VAL A 420 5.19 12.61 6.76
C VAL A 420 5.15 14.11 7.04
N GLN A 421 4.78 14.90 6.02
CA GLN A 421 4.73 16.34 6.15
C GLN A 421 3.74 16.76 7.25
N GLY A 422 4.23 17.52 8.23
CA GLY A 422 3.40 18.03 9.32
C GLY A 422 3.23 17.07 10.50
N VAL A 423 3.85 15.89 10.46
CA VAL A 423 3.82 14.89 11.53
C VAL A 423 5.23 14.52 11.94
N ASP A 424 5.48 14.52 13.25
CA ASP A 424 6.68 13.90 13.80
C ASP A 424 6.43 12.38 13.87
N VAL A 425 6.91 11.66 12.86
CA VAL A 425 6.78 10.20 12.83
C VAL A 425 7.72 9.56 13.84
N ILE A 426 7.15 8.91 14.86
CA ILE A 426 7.87 8.37 16.00
C ILE A 426 7.78 6.84 16.04
N TYR A 427 8.92 6.20 16.14
CA TYR A 427 9.04 4.79 16.46
C TYR A 427 9.43 4.63 17.92
N THR A 428 8.54 4.04 18.72
CA THR A 428 8.79 3.72 20.12
C THR A 428 9.21 2.27 20.21
N VAL A 429 10.46 2.01 20.56
CA VAL A 429 10.98 0.64 20.76
C VAL A 429 10.83 0.28 22.23
N LYS A 430 10.12 -0.81 22.53
CA LYS A 430 9.96 -1.40 23.86
C LYS A 430 10.75 -2.69 23.93
N PHE A 431 11.55 -2.84 24.95
CA PHE A 431 12.49 -3.95 25.09
C PHE A 431 12.80 -4.26 26.55
N MET A 432 13.40 -5.42 26.78
CA MET A 432 13.87 -5.84 28.10
C MET A 432 15.35 -5.51 28.28
N VAL A 433 15.66 -5.02 29.46
CA VAL A 433 17.02 -4.77 29.94
C VAL A 433 17.32 -5.70 31.10
N TYR A 434 18.53 -6.24 31.14
CA TYR A 434 19.07 -6.94 32.29
C TYR A 434 20.16 -6.08 32.96
N ASP A 435 19.96 -5.84 34.27
CA ASP A 435 20.91 -5.12 35.13
C ASP A 435 20.81 -5.73 36.53
N GLY A 436 21.20 -7.03 36.63
CA GLY A 436 20.97 -7.80 37.84
C GLY A 436 19.51 -8.29 38.01
N ALA A 437 18.56 -7.61 37.37
CA ALA A 437 17.16 -7.99 37.28
C ALA A 437 16.62 -7.61 35.89
N THR A 438 15.58 -8.33 35.41
CA THR A 438 14.94 -7.97 34.16
C THR A 438 13.94 -6.83 34.36
N LYS A 439 14.05 -5.77 33.55
CA LYS A 439 13.21 -4.60 33.57
C LYS A 439 12.75 -4.27 32.16
N ASN A 440 11.59 -3.62 32.02
CA ASN A 440 11.10 -3.15 30.74
C ASN A 440 11.53 -1.69 30.51
N TYR A 441 11.97 -1.41 29.31
CA TYR A 441 12.38 -0.08 28.87
C TYR A 441 11.69 0.32 27.58
N GLU A 442 11.61 1.62 27.35
CA GLU A 442 11.28 2.16 26.03
C GLU A 442 12.24 3.28 25.64
N VAL A 443 12.42 3.43 24.34
CA VAL A 443 13.18 4.52 23.72
C VAL A 443 12.48 4.97 22.45
N LYS A 444 12.57 6.25 22.08
CA LYS A 444 11.90 6.82 20.92
C LYS A 444 12.89 7.29 19.87
N PHE A 445 12.52 7.07 18.62
CA PHE A 445 13.24 7.52 17.43
C PHE A 445 12.31 8.29 16.52
N LYS A 446 12.81 9.39 15.95
CA LYS A 446 12.13 10.16 14.91
C LYS A 446 12.59 9.69 13.55
N VAL A 447 11.66 9.51 12.61
CA VAL A 447 11.96 9.23 11.21
C VAL A 447 12.34 10.55 10.53
N ILE A 448 13.59 10.66 10.07
CA ILE A 448 14.16 11.87 9.45
C ILE A 448 14.36 11.75 7.93
N GLY A 449 14.19 10.56 7.39
CA GLY A 449 14.30 10.22 5.95
C GLY A 449 13.83 8.80 5.71
N LYS A 450 13.73 8.37 4.46
CA LYS A 450 13.35 6.98 4.15
C LYS A 450 14.35 6.01 4.79
N GLY A 451 13.85 5.16 5.70
CA GLY A 451 14.65 4.20 6.48
C GLY A 451 15.69 4.84 7.39
N LYS A 452 15.58 6.14 7.73
CA LYS A 452 16.54 6.83 8.58
C LYS A 452 15.89 7.27 9.89
N PHE A 453 16.52 6.88 10.98
CA PHE A 453 16.02 7.09 12.34
C PHE A 453 17.02 7.89 13.19
N GLU A 454 16.52 8.90 13.89
CA GLU A 454 17.29 9.71 14.83
C GLU A 454 16.74 9.49 16.24
N PRO A 455 17.60 9.17 17.23
CA PRO A 455 17.15 8.98 18.61
C PRO A 455 16.66 10.30 19.21
N ILE A 456 15.54 10.24 19.91
CA ILE A 456 15.04 11.37 20.69
C ILE A 456 15.78 11.40 22.02
N ALA A 457 16.51 12.47 22.25
CA ALA A 457 17.30 12.64 23.47
C ALA A 457 16.43 12.47 24.74
N LYS A 458 16.97 11.79 25.74
CA LYS A 458 16.32 11.54 27.05
C LYS A 458 15.00 10.76 26.96
N SER A 459 14.74 10.08 25.84
CA SER A 459 13.54 9.24 25.67
C SER A 459 13.68 7.82 26.25
N LEU A 460 14.92 7.39 26.53
CA LEU A 460 15.16 6.09 27.19
C LEU A 460 14.70 6.16 28.63
N LYS A 461 13.76 5.30 28.98
CA LYS A 461 13.22 5.21 30.34
C LYS A 461 12.70 3.81 30.65
N GLU A 462 12.75 3.46 31.94
CA GLU A 462 12.08 2.27 32.46
C GLU A 462 10.55 2.47 32.38
N VAL A 463 9.83 1.43 32.00
CA VAL A 463 8.37 1.40 31.96
C VAL A 463 7.86 0.26 32.85
N LYS A 464 6.79 0.56 33.58
CA LYS A 464 6.18 -0.39 34.52
C LYS A 464 5.31 -1.40 33.77
#